data_a679a6c7c4d06cfc08411d79d36c067e
#
_entry.id   a679a6c7c4d06cfc08411d79d36c067e
#
_cell.length_a   1.000
_cell.length_b   1.000
_cell.length_c   1.000
_cell.angle_alpha   90.00
_cell.angle_beta   90.00
_cell.angle_gamma   90.00
#
_symmetry.space_group_name_H-M   'P 1'
#
loop_
_entity.id
_entity.type
_entity.pdbx_description
1 polymer ?
#
loop_
_entity_poly.entity_id
_entity_poly.type
_entity_poly.pdbx_seq_one_letter_code
_entity_poly.pdbx_strand_id
1 'polypeptide(L)'
;KNRSQVFGYYDHNMLVMSERISDHLPKTKKFHPKQRLWYIRAKEVLISSGSIERPIVFGNNDTPGVMLSSAAKEYLKVYGVLVGRNPLIFTNNDSGYETAIEFKKNGVDSIILDTRKDPQSEIVDEAKNLGINIKFSYVVVAAQGYKKVKSADIAKISDDKEQLGAVENIKCDCICVSGFWTPTIHLASQSGNKTKFNEDIDAFVPGNSKQNEKTLGAANGTYTLDETLKSSFEAGH
;
A
#
# COMPACT_ATOMS: atom_id res chain seq x y z
N LYS A 1 19.20 -13.90 3.59
CA LYS A 1 20.20 -12.96 4.16
C LYS A 1 19.53 -11.72 4.65
N ASN A 2 19.86 -11.30 5.87
CA ASN A 2 19.36 -10.04 6.43
C ASN A 2 20.05 -8.85 5.76
N ARG A 3 19.41 -7.69 5.75
CA ARG A 3 19.91 -6.44 5.17
C ARG A 3 20.40 -6.58 3.73
N SER A 4 19.66 -7.36 2.95
CA SER A 4 19.99 -7.64 1.56
C SER A 4 18.81 -7.30 0.66
N GLN A 5 19.09 -6.68 -0.47
CA GLN A 5 18.09 -6.27 -1.46
C GLN A 5 18.48 -6.79 -2.83
N VAL A 6 17.59 -7.56 -3.45
CA VAL A 6 17.68 -7.89 -4.87
C VAL A 6 17.16 -6.69 -5.66
N PHE A 7 17.96 -6.17 -6.56
CA PHE A 7 17.63 -5.00 -7.37
C PHE A 7 17.76 -5.22 -8.88
N GLY A 8 18.24 -6.40 -9.28
CA GLY A 8 18.35 -6.79 -10.68
C GLY A 8 18.03 -8.24 -10.90
N TYR A 9 17.29 -8.53 -11.97
CA TYR A 9 16.96 -9.87 -12.43
C TYR A 9 17.15 -9.95 -13.94
N TYR A 10 18.14 -10.71 -14.37
CA TYR A 10 18.64 -10.78 -15.74
C TYR A 10 18.49 -12.17 -16.33
N ASP A 11 18.89 -12.32 -17.57
CA ASP A 11 18.82 -13.59 -18.32
C ASP A 11 19.47 -14.76 -17.57
N HIS A 12 18.96 -15.96 -17.84
CA HIS A 12 19.44 -17.22 -17.25
C HIS A 12 19.30 -17.28 -15.72
N ASN A 13 18.22 -16.74 -15.18
CA ASN A 13 17.95 -16.66 -13.75
C ASN A 13 19.11 -16.06 -12.94
N MET A 14 19.74 -15.02 -13.49
CA MET A 14 20.79 -14.29 -12.79
C MET A 14 20.20 -13.14 -12.00
N LEU A 15 20.38 -13.15 -10.69
CA LEU A 15 19.96 -12.09 -9.78
C LEU A 15 21.19 -11.32 -9.29
N VAL A 16 21.00 -10.01 -9.11
CA VAL A 16 21.99 -9.15 -8.47
C VAL A 16 21.43 -8.60 -7.18
N MET A 17 22.19 -8.80 -6.10
CA MET A 17 21.76 -8.46 -4.74
C MET A 17 22.85 -7.65 -4.04
N SER A 18 22.45 -6.55 -3.40
CA SER A 18 23.31 -5.79 -2.48
C SER A 18 23.04 -6.23 -1.05
N GLU A 19 24.12 -6.57 -0.33
CA GLU A 19 24.10 -6.87 1.11
C GLU A 19 24.82 -5.76 1.88
N ARG A 20 24.13 -5.15 2.85
CA ARG A 20 24.72 -4.16 3.76
C ARG A 20 25.48 -4.90 4.88
N ILE A 21 26.81 -4.83 4.87
CA ILE A 21 27.68 -5.52 5.82
C ILE A 21 27.90 -4.69 7.08
N SER A 22 28.35 -3.46 6.92
CA SER A 22 28.73 -2.62 8.06
C SER A 22 28.35 -1.14 7.91
N ASP A 23 27.77 -0.72 6.81
CA ASP A 23 27.37 0.66 6.57
C ASP A 23 26.24 1.16 7.53
N HIS A 24 25.54 0.24 8.17
CA HIS A 24 24.51 0.49 9.19
C HIS A 24 25.07 0.58 10.62
N LEU A 25 26.37 0.35 10.80
CA LEU A 25 27.03 0.36 12.12
C LEU A 25 27.66 1.73 12.40
N PRO A 26 27.54 2.27 13.62
CA PRO A 26 28.11 3.57 13.97
C PRO A 26 29.65 3.58 13.96
N LYS A 27 30.29 2.43 14.18
CA LYS A 27 31.73 2.27 14.11
C LYS A 27 32.09 0.99 13.37
N THR A 28 33.00 1.08 12.42
CA THR A 28 33.52 -0.06 11.67
C THR A 28 35.03 -0.15 11.77
N LYS A 29 35.58 -1.37 11.66
CA LYS A 29 37.01 -1.59 11.55
C LYS A 29 37.56 -1.01 10.25
N LYS A 30 38.78 -0.51 10.26
CA LYS A 30 39.47 -0.07 9.03
C LYS A 30 39.49 -1.24 8.02
N PHE A 31 39.17 -0.95 6.75
CA PHE A 31 39.09 -1.94 5.67
C PHE A 31 37.94 -2.97 5.78
N HIS A 32 37.02 -2.84 6.72
CA HIS A 32 35.82 -3.69 6.72
C HIS A 32 34.89 -3.29 5.57
N PRO A 33 34.41 -4.22 4.73
CA PRO A 33 33.53 -3.88 3.64
C PRO A 33 32.23 -3.27 4.14
N LYS A 34 31.79 -2.18 3.53
CA LYS A 34 30.50 -1.54 3.85
C LYS A 34 29.34 -2.32 3.27
N GLN A 35 29.50 -2.72 2.02
CA GLN A 35 28.49 -3.46 1.25
C GLN A 35 29.17 -4.57 0.46
N ARG A 36 28.39 -5.56 0.05
CA ARG A 36 28.81 -6.67 -0.82
C ARG A 36 27.78 -6.82 -1.94
N LEU A 37 28.28 -6.94 -3.15
CA LEU A 37 27.48 -7.29 -4.30
C LEU A 37 27.52 -8.80 -4.53
N TRP A 38 26.37 -9.40 -4.72
CA TRP A 38 26.20 -10.80 -5.04
C TRP A 38 25.65 -10.97 -6.44
N TYR A 39 26.28 -11.84 -7.20
CA TYR A 39 25.76 -12.36 -8.45
C TYR A 39 25.31 -13.79 -8.18
N ILE A 40 24.01 -14.05 -8.29
CA ILE A 40 23.37 -15.31 -7.92
C ILE A 40 22.75 -15.88 -9.18
N ARG A 41 23.13 -17.11 -9.53
CA ARG A 41 22.48 -17.86 -10.58
C ARG A 41 21.63 -18.96 -9.94
N ALA A 42 20.34 -18.91 -10.13
CA ALA A 42 19.37 -19.83 -9.53
C ALA A 42 18.83 -20.82 -10.59
N LYS A 43 18.41 -22.00 -10.15
CA LYS A 43 17.68 -22.93 -11.01
C LYS A 43 16.23 -22.49 -11.19
N GLU A 44 15.63 -21.95 -10.14
CA GLU A 44 14.28 -21.44 -10.08
C GLU A 44 14.24 -20.19 -9.19
N VAL A 45 13.37 -19.23 -9.51
CA VAL A 45 13.21 -18.00 -8.76
C VAL A 45 11.75 -17.85 -8.36
N LEU A 46 11.50 -17.65 -7.06
CA LEU A 46 10.19 -17.28 -6.52
C LEU A 46 10.20 -15.79 -6.16
N ILE A 47 9.33 -15.00 -6.77
CA ILE A 47 9.20 -13.57 -6.53
C ILE A 47 8.02 -13.31 -5.61
N SER A 48 8.30 -12.82 -4.39
CA SER A 48 7.32 -12.44 -3.36
C SER A 48 7.53 -10.99 -2.94
N SER A 49 7.59 -10.07 -3.90
CA SER A 49 7.89 -8.65 -3.68
C SER A 49 6.72 -7.85 -3.12
N GLY A 50 5.53 -8.47 -3.01
CA GLY A 50 4.35 -7.82 -2.44
C GLY A 50 3.74 -6.77 -3.36
N SER A 51 3.07 -5.80 -2.75
CA SER A 51 2.38 -4.70 -3.42
C SER A 51 2.61 -3.38 -2.69
N ILE A 52 2.35 -2.27 -3.36
CA ILE A 52 2.45 -0.90 -2.82
C ILE A 52 1.05 -0.30 -2.83
N GLU A 53 0.65 0.30 -1.69
CA GLU A 53 -0.62 1.01 -1.61
C GLU A 53 -0.64 2.21 -2.57
N ARG A 54 -1.74 2.37 -3.32
CA ARG A 54 -1.95 3.49 -4.23
C ARG A 54 -2.54 4.70 -3.51
N PRO A 55 -2.06 5.92 -3.76
CA PRO A 55 -2.78 7.12 -3.39
C PRO A 55 -4.01 7.32 -4.30
N ILE A 56 -5.01 8.06 -3.80
CA ILE A 56 -6.07 8.65 -4.62
C ILE A 56 -5.71 10.12 -4.82
N VAL A 57 -5.86 10.62 -6.04
CA VAL A 57 -5.49 12.00 -6.40
C VAL A 57 -6.65 12.95 -6.11
N PHE A 58 -6.34 14.09 -5.50
CA PHE A 58 -7.26 15.20 -5.23
C PHE A 58 -6.50 16.53 -5.13
N GLY A 59 -7.18 17.63 -5.07
CA GLY A 59 -6.54 18.95 -4.99
C GLY A 59 -5.66 19.10 -3.75
N ASN A 60 -4.44 19.62 -3.92
CA ASN A 60 -3.46 19.88 -2.85
C ASN A 60 -3.05 18.61 -2.07
N ASN A 61 -3.06 17.45 -2.70
CA ASN A 61 -2.70 16.18 -2.05
C ASN A 61 -1.21 16.08 -1.67
N ASP A 62 -0.40 17.06 -2.03
CA ASP A 62 1.00 17.24 -1.63
C ASP A 62 1.17 18.02 -0.31
N THR A 63 0.07 18.50 0.29
CA THR A 63 0.10 19.22 1.58
C THR A 63 0.61 18.28 2.68
N PRO A 64 1.60 18.70 3.51
CA PRO A 64 2.07 17.91 4.64
C PRO A 64 0.93 17.51 5.59
N GLY A 65 0.81 16.21 5.88
CA GLY A 65 -0.32 15.63 6.61
C GLY A 65 -1.23 14.78 5.70
N VAL A 66 -1.01 14.79 4.37
CA VAL A 66 -1.56 13.78 3.47
C VAL A 66 -0.56 12.63 3.38
N MET A 67 -1.02 11.40 3.60
CA MET A 67 -0.17 10.21 3.58
C MET A 67 -0.96 8.94 3.25
N LEU A 68 -0.27 7.85 2.95
CA LEU A 68 -0.91 6.56 2.75
C LEU A 68 -1.50 6.03 4.06
N SER A 69 -2.63 5.36 3.96
CA SER A 69 -3.36 4.81 5.09
C SER A 69 -2.55 3.71 5.79
N SER A 70 -1.92 2.82 5.03
CA SER A 70 -1.03 1.79 5.57
C SER A 70 0.16 2.38 6.34
N ALA A 71 0.75 3.48 5.85
CA ALA A 71 1.84 4.15 6.53
C ALA A 71 1.38 4.75 7.88
N ALA A 72 0.19 5.36 7.91
CA ALA A 72 -0.39 5.89 9.15
C ALA A 72 -0.63 4.79 10.19
N LYS A 73 -1.16 3.63 9.76
CA LYS A 73 -1.31 2.43 10.59
C LYS A 73 0.03 1.91 11.11
N GLU A 74 1.06 1.87 10.26
CA GLU A 74 2.41 1.43 10.61
C GLU A 74 3.05 2.34 11.67
N TYR A 75 2.93 3.67 11.50
CA TYR A 75 3.42 4.64 12.50
C TYR A 75 2.79 4.39 13.87
N LEU A 76 1.49 4.15 13.92
CA LEU A 76 0.81 3.88 15.18
C LEU A 76 1.21 2.51 15.75
N LYS A 77 1.09 1.45 14.94
CA LYS A 77 1.20 0.06 15.42
C LYS A 77 2.63 -0.34 15.78
N VAL A 78 3.62 0.09 15.00
CA VAL A 78 5.04 -0.31 15.18
C VAL A 78 5.81 0.71 15.99
N TYR A 79 5.56 2.00 15.76
CA TYR A 79 6.34 3.06 16.39
C TYR A 79 5.61 3.79 17.53
N GLY A 80 4.32 3.50 17.77
CA GLY A 80 3.53 4.19 18.80
C GLY A 80 3.31 5.68 18.53
N VAL A 81 3.37 6.10 17.26
CA VAL A 81 3.26 7.49 16.85
C VAL A 81 1.93 7.76 16.17
N LEU A 82 1.18 8.71 16.71
CA LEU A 82 -0.02 9.24 16.08
C LEU A 82 0.35 10.27 15.02
N VAL A 83 -0.14 10.07 13.80
CA VAL A 83 0.08 10.98 12.66
C VAL A 83 -0.82 12.21 12.68
N GLY A 84 -1.92 12.15 13.44
CA GLY A 84 -2.87 13.24 13.65
C GLY A 84 -3.84 12.90 14.80
N ARG A 85 -4.51 13.92 15.32
CA ARG A 85 -5.54 13.76 16.37
C ARG A 85 -6.96 13.67 15.81
N ASN A 86 -7.17 14.18 14.61
CA ASN A 86 -8.44 14.16 13.88
C ASN A 86 -8.20 13.65 12.46
N PRO A 87 -7.83 12.37 12.28
CA PRO A 87 -7.53 11.81 10.97
C PRO A 87 -8.81 11.63 10.15
N LEU A 88 -8.72 11.99 8.86
CA LEU A 88 -9.69 11.70 7.83
C LEU A 88 -9.13 10.56 6.97
N ILE A 89 -9.88 9.48 6.79
CA ILE A 89 -9.48 8.34 5.97
C ILE A 89 -10.27 8.39 4.67
N PHE A 90 -9.55 8.42 3.55
CA PHE A 90 -10.12 8.47 2.22
C PHE A 90 -9.79 7.18 1.48
N THR A 91 -10.82 6.40 1.13
CA THR A 91 -10.62 5.06 0.57
C THR A 91 -11.66 4.70 -0.49
N ASN A 92 -11.29 3.75 -1.36
CA ASN A 92 -12.17 3.05 -2.29
C ASN A 92 -12.17 1.53 -2.06
N ASN A 93 -11.61 1.07 -0.94
CA ASN A 93 -11.40 -0.34 -0.64
C ASN A 93 -11.37 -0.60 0.87
N ASP A 94 -11.27 -1.86 1.27
CA ASP A 94 -11.34 -2.28 2.66
C ASP A 94 -10.08 -1.97 3.49
N SER A 95 -8.92 -1.80 2.86
CA SER A 95 -7.67 -1.54 3.59
C SER A 95 -7.69 -0.23 4.41
N GLY A 96 -8.45 0.79 3.95
CA GLY A 96 -8.63 2.03 4.71
C GLY A 96 -9.32 1.82 6.06
N TYR A 97 -10.23 0.85 6.14
CA TYR A 97 -10.96 0.53 7.37
C TYR A 97 -10.05 -0.05 8.46
N GLU A 98 -9.06 -0.85 8.07
CA GLU A 98 -8.07 -1.38 9.04
C GLU A 98 -7.37 -0.26 9.80
N THR A 99 -7.04 0.84 9.13
CA THR A 99 -6.40 2.00 9.75
C THR A 99 -7.34 2.73 10.70
N ALA A 100 -8.62 2.90 10.31
CA ALA A 100 -9.63 3.52 11.17
C ALA A 100 -9.89 2.70 12.44
N ILE A 101 -9.99 1.39 12.30
CA ILE A 101 -10.18 0.45 13.41
C ILE A 101 -8.98 0.50 14.36
N GLU A 102 -7.75 0.53 13.82
CA GLU A 102 -6.54 0.64 14.62
C GLU A 102 -6.49 1.97 15.38
N PHE A 103 -6.84 3.08 14.75
CA PHE A 103 -6.98 4.38 15.42
C PHE A 103 -8.01 4.32 16.54
N LYS A 104 -9.20 3.76 16.30
CA LYS A 104 -10.26 3.63 17.30
C LYS A 104 -9.86 2.78 18.49
N LYS A 105 -9.16 1.65 18.26
CA LYS A 105 -8.61 0.79 19.32
C LYS A 105 -7.58 1.52 20.20
N ASN A 106 -6.95 2.57 19.66
CA ASN A 106 -5.99 3.42 20.38
C ASN A 106 -6.59 4.76 20.85
N GLY A 107 -7.93 4.86 20.91
CA GLY A 107 -8.64 6.03 21.48
C GLY A 107 -8.67 7.25 20.55
N VAL A 108 -8.43 7.08 19.27
CA VAL A 108 -8.48 8.16 18.26
C VAL A 108 -9.69 7.97 17.36
N ASP A 109 -10.59 8.93 17.38
CA ASP A 109 -11.73 8.95 16.46
C ASP A 109 -11.30 9.43 15.08
N SER A 110 -11.83 8.78 14.05
CA SER A 110 -11.60 9.12 12.65
C SER A 110 -12.90 9.18 11.87
N ILE A 111 -12.87 9.84 10.71
CA ILE A 111 -13.96 9.83 9.74
C ILE A 111 -13.47 9.06 8.53
N ILE A 112 -14.28 8.12 8.03
CA ILE A 112 -14.02 7.42 6.78
C ILE A 112 -14.88 8.05 5.67
N LEU A 113 -14.24 8.42 4.58
CA LEU A 113 -14.88 8.72 3.31
C LEU A 113 -14.63 7.55 2.36
N ASP A 114 -15.67 6.81 2.06
CA ASP A 114 -15.60 5.70 1.10
C ASP A 114 -16.29 6.12 -0.20
N THR A 115 -15.59 5.96 -1.31
CA THR A 115 -16.15 6.27 -2.64
C THR A 115 -17.24 5.28 -3.06
N ARG A 116 -17.28 4.11 -2.45
CA ARG A 116 -18.29 3.09 -2.71
C ARG A 116 -19.62 3.45 -2.07
N LYS A 117 -20.71 3.02 -2.68
CA LYS A 117 -22.08 3.32 -2.21
C LYS A 117 -22.49 2.48 -1.01
N ASP A 118 -22.23 1.19 -1.07
CA ASP A 118 -22.65 0.22 -0.05
C ASP A 118 -21.73 -1.01 -0.06
N PRO A 119 -20.49 -0.86 0.42
CA PRO A 119 -19.56 -1.98 0.48
C PRO A 119 -20.03 -2.98 1.54
N GLN A 120 -20.08 -4.25 1.15
CA GLN A 120 -20.49 -5.36 2.00
C GLN A 120 -19.23 -6.18 2.35
N SER A 121 -18.71 -6.01 3.56
CA SER A 121 -17.59 -6.81 4.08
C SER A 121 -17.56 -6.80 5.61
N GLU A 122 -16.99 -7.84 6.19
CA GLU A 122 -16.87 -8.00 7.64
C GLU A 122 -16.15 -6.81 8.31
N ILE A 123 -15.15 -6.25 7.65
CA ILE A 123 -14.37 -5.13 8.23
C ILE A 123 -15.17 -3.81 8.22
N VAL A 124 -16.04 -3.62 7.25
CA VAL A 124 -16.97 -2.47 7.23
C VAL A 124 -17.96 -2.59 8.36
N ASP A 125 -18.46 -3.79 8.63
CA ASP A 125 -19.39 -4.03 9.73
C ASP A 125 -18.68 -3.92 11.10
N GLU A 126 -17.42 -4.37 11.22
CA GLU A 126 -16.59 -4.11 12.41
C GLU A 126 -16.46 -2.61 12.68
N ALA A 127 -16.17 -1.82 11.66
CA ALA A 127 -16.03 -0.37 11.79
C ALA A 127 -17.35 0.31 12.23
N LYS A 128 -18.49 -0.11 11.66
CA LYS A 128 -19.82 0.36 12.09
C LYS A 128 -20.10 0.01 13.54
N ASN A 129 -19.82 -1.23 13.96
CA ASN A 129 -20.03 -1.71 15.33
C ASN A 129 -19.15 -0.97 16.35
N LEU A 130 -17.96 -0.52 15.96
CA LEU A 130 -17.08 0.32 16.77
C LEU A 130 -17.52 1.79 16.82
N GLY A 131 -18.59 2.16 16.12
CA GLY A 131 -19.12 3.53 16.07
C GLY A 131 -18.21 4.51 15.32
N ILE A 132 -17.44 4.03 14.32
CA ILE A 132 -16.64 4.89 13.44
C ILE A 132 -17.60 5.62 12.48
N ASN A 133 -17.38 6.94 12.33
CA ASN A 133 -18.18 7.74 11.42
C ASN A 133 -17.79 7.45 9.96
N ILE A 134 -18.73 6.94 9.15
CA ILE A 134 -18.50 6.56 7.77
C ILE A 134 -19.45 7.35 6.87
N LYS A 135 -18.90 8.00 5.85
CA LYS A 135 -19.65 8.65 4.77
C LYS A 135 -19.43 7.87 3.48
N PHE A 136 -20.45 7.19 2.98
CA PHE A 136 -20.44 6.46 1.72
C PHE A 136 -20.75 7.36 0.54
N SER A 137 -20.19 7.03 -0.62
CA SER A 137 -20.25 7.85 -1.84
C SER A 137 -19.70 9.26 -1.63
N TYR A 138 -18.63 9.41 -0.86
CA TYR A 138 -17.94 10.67 -0.64
C TYR A 138 -16.50 10.63 -1.13
N VAL A 139 -16.04 11.78 -1.61
CA VAL A 139 -14.66 11.98 -2.06
C VAL A 139 -14.05 13.18 -1.37
N VAL A 140 -12.72 13.19 -1.24
CA VAL A 140 -11.96 14.40 -0.94
C VAL A 140 -11.78 15.16 -2.25
N VAL A 141 -12.19 16.43 -2.26
CA VAL A 141 -12.02 17.35 -3.40
C VAL A 141 -10.65 18.03 -3.31
N ALA A 142 -10.31 18.55 -2.13
CA ALA A 142 -9.01 19.20 -1.89
C ALA A 142 -8.63 19.17 -0.41
N ALA A 143 -7.33 19.08 -0.13
CA ALA A 143 -6.80 19.37 1.19
C ALA A 143 -6.68 20.90 1.39
N GLN A 144 -6.98 21.35 2.59
CA GLN A 144 -6.88 22.76 2.97
C GLN A 144 -5.84 22.96 4.08
N GLY A 145 -4.96 23.92 3.88
CA GLY A 145 -3.88 24.29 4.81
C GLY A 145 -2.70 24.89 4.06
N TYR A 146 -1.74 25.48 4.78
CA TYR A 146 -0.54 26.05 4.16
C TYR A 146 0.71 25.22 4.48
N LYS A 147 1.04 25.07 5.78
CA LYS A 147 2.21 24.28 6.22
C LYS A 147 1.86 22.82 6.53
N LYS A 148 0.60 22.56 6.78
CA LYS A 148 0.03 21.25 7.05
C LYS A 148 -1.47 21.26 6.82
N VAL A 149 -2.05 20.09 6.67
CA VAL A 149 -3.51 19.90 6.60
C VAL A 149 -4.18 20.50 7.84
N LYS A 150 -5.28 21.22 7.63
CA LYS A 150 -6.16 21.77 8.67
C LYS A 150 -7.62 21.38 8.46
N SER A 151 -8.01 21.12 7.23
CA SER A 151 -9.33 20.61 6.86
C SER A 151 -9.27 19.99 5.47
N ALA A 152 -10.35 19.35 5.08
CA ALA A 152 -10.55 18.81 3.74
C ALA A 152 -11.89 19.32 3.20
N ASP A 153 -11.91 19.71 1.95
CA ASP A 153 -13.13 19.89 1.19
C ASP A 153 -13.56 18.54 0.66
N ILE A 154 -14.79 18.16 0.96
CA ILE A 154 -15.36 16.88 0.57
C ILE A 154 -16.66 17.10 -0.19
N ALA A 155 -17.04 16.15 -1.03
CA ALA A 155 -18.32 16.17 -1.72
C ALA A 155 -18.87 14.76 -1.87
N LYS A 156 -20.20 14.67 -1.91
CA LYS A 156 -20.86 13.43 -2.30
C LYS A 156 -20.70 13.24 -3.80
N ILE A 157 -20.35 12.03 -4.22
CA ILE A 157 -20.27 11.66 -5.63
C ILE A 157 -21.62 11.05 -6.08
N SER A 158 -22.07 11.38 -7.28
CA SER A 158 -23.28 10.77 -7.89
C SER A 158 -23.08 9.27 -8.15
N ASP A 159 -24.18 8.55 -8.33
CA ASP A 159 -24.15 7.10 -8.56
C ASP A 159 -23.43 6.72 -9.86
N ASP A 160 -23.49 7.57 -10.88
CA ASP A 160 -22.76 7.45 -12.15
C ASP A 160 -21.30 7.87 -12.07
N LYS A 161 -20.89 8.44 -10.90
CA LYS A 161 -19.55 8.97 -10.63
C LYS A 161 -19.11 10.14 -11.52
N GLU A 162 -20.04 10.80 -12.20
CA GLU A 162 -19.73 11.90 -13.13
C GLU A 162 -19.92 13.29 -12.50
N GLN A 163 -20.68 13.39 -11.41
CA GLN A 163 -20.99 14.68 -10.77
C GLN A 163 -20.67 14.69 -9.29
N LEU A 164 -20.25 15.86 -8.83
CA LEU A 164 -20.06 16.14 -7.41
C LEU A 164 -21.24 16.94 -6.88
N GLY A 165 -21.69 16.58 -5.69
CA GLY A 165 -22.66 17.36 -4.92
C GLY A 165 -22.05 18.66 -4.33
N ALA A 166 -22.78 19.29 -3.44
CA ALA A 166 -22.28 20.47 -2.73
C ALA A 166 -21.00 20.13 -1.95
N VAL A 167 -20.03 21.03 -2.02
CA VAL A 167 -18.77 20.90 -1.28
C VAL A 167 -18.97 21.28 0.17
N GLU A 168 -18.57 20.39 1.07
CA GLU A 168 -18.56 20.56 2.52
C GLU A 168 -17.11 20.65 3.00
N ASN A 169 -16.83 21.42 4.05
CA ASN A 169 -15.50 21.47 4.68
C ASN A 169 -15.50 20.70 6.01
N ILE A 170 -14.60 19.75 6.17
CA ILE A 170 -14.41 18.96 7.39
C ILE A 170 -13.05 19.30 8.00
N LYS A 171 -13.03 19.64 9.30
CA LYS A 171 -11.78 19.84 10.05
C LYS A 171 -11.07 18.50 10.25
N CYS A 172 -9.82 18.44 9.83
CA CYS A 172 -8.91 17.32 10.05
C CYS A 172 -7.48 17.84 10.10
N ASP A 173 -6.56 17.06 10.68
CA ASP A 173 -5.14 17.41 10.76
C ASP A 173 -4.24 16.39 10.04
N CYS A 174 -4.84 15.33 9.51
CA CYS A 174 -4.20 14.31 8.67
C CYS A 174 -5.25 13.73 7.70
N ILE A 175 -4.85 13.44 6.47
CA ILE A 175 -5.65 12.71 5.48
C ILE A 175 -4.90 11.45 5.12
N CYS A 176 -5.44 10.28 5.52
CA CYS A 176 -4.91 8.96 5.25
C CYS A 176 -5.59 8.39 4.00
N VAL A 177 -4.85 8.10 2.96
CA VAL A 177 -5.38 7.74 1.64
C VAL A 177 -5.13 6.27 1.34
N SER A 178 -6.14 5.55 0.87
CA SER A 178 -6.03 4.16 0.42
C SER A 178 -6.78 3.96 -0.90
N GLY A 179 -6.03 3.92 -2.01
CA GLY A 179 -6.55 3.76 -3.37
C GLY A 179 -6.35 2.34 -3.92
N PHE A 180 -6.38 1.33 -3.05
CA PHE A 180 -6.06 -0.07 -3.35
C PHE A 180 -4.55 -0.34 -3.44
N TRP A 181 -4.16 -1.50 -4.00
CA TRP A 181 -2.79 -1.98 -4.01
C TRP A 181 -2.30 -2.25 -5.43
N THR A 182 -1.06 -1.86 -5.72
CA THR A 182 -0.42 -2.13 -7.00
C THR A 182 0.65 -3.21 -6.80
N PRO A 183 0.59 -4.33 -7.54
CA PRO A 183 1.61 -5.37 -7.49
C PRO A 183 3.01 -4.84 -7.80
N THR A 184 4.02 -5.29 -7.07
CA THR A 184 5.42 -4.92 -7.29
C THR A 184 6.03 -5.84 -8.35
N ILE A 185 5.85 -5.51 -9.62
CA ILE A 185 6.20 -6.33 -10.78
C ILE A 185 7.60 -6.06 -11.35
N HIS A 186 8.40 -5.21 -10.72
CA HIS A 186 9.66 -4.71 -11.27
C HIS A 186 10.65 -5.83 -11.64
N LEU A 187 10.89 -6.78 -10.73
CA LEU A 187 11.82 -7.88 -10.98
C LEU A 187 11.29 -8.84 -12.07
N ALA A 188 10.00 -9.16 -12.05
CA ALA A 188 9.38 -9.98 -13.09
C ALA A 188 9.52 -9.31 -14.48
N SER A 189 9.31 -8.00 -14.57
CA SER A 189 9.49 -7.25 -15.82
C SER A 189 10.94 -7.24 -16.29
N GLN A 190 11.91 -7.11 -15.37
CA GLN A 190 13.35 -7.15 -15.71
C GLN A 190 13.77 -8.51 -16.27
N SER A 191 13.18 -9.61 -15.81
CA SER A 191 13.46 -10.95 -16.32
C SER A 191 12.96 -11.19 -17.75
N GLY A 192 12.32 -10.19 -18.36
CA GLY A 192 11.72 -10.24 -19.67
C GLY A 192 10.28 -10.74 -19.70
N ASN A 193 9.66 -10.86 -18.53
CA ASN A 193 8.25 -11.19 -18.40
C ASN A 193 7.40 -10.03 -18.93
N LYS A 194 6.45 -10.32 -19.82
CA LYS A 194 5.48 -9.33 -20.27
C LYS A 194 4.38 -9.18 -19.24
N THR A 195 4.10 -7.96 -18.83
CA THR A 195 2.97 -7.68 -17.93
C THR A 195 1.64 -7.77 -18.68
N LYS A 196 0.58 -8.12 -17.96
CA LYS A 196 -0.81 -8.07 -18.42
C LYS A 196 -1.62 -7.19 -17.48
N PHE A 197 -2.57 -6.47 -18.03
CA PHE A 197 -3.52 -5.70 -17.23
C PHE A 197 -4.59 -6.65 -16.67
N ASN A 198 -4.91 -6.50 -15.39
CA ASN A 198 -5.98 -7.21 -14.71
C ASN A 198 -7.06 -6.18 -14.33
N GLU A 199 -8.24 -6.30 -14.97
CA GLU A 199 -9.36 -5.38 -14.79
C GLU A 199 -9.98 -5.48 -13.39
N ASP A 200 -9.96 -6.65 -12.75
CA ASP A 200 -10.57 -6.86 -11.44
C ASP A 200 -9.88 -6.05 -10.32
N ILE A 201 -8.57 -5.82 -10.47
CA ILE A 201 -7.74 -5.08 -9.51
C ILE A 201 -7.24 -3.76 -10.06
N ASP A 202 -7.62 -3.42 -11.30
CA ASP A 202 -7.21 -2.21 -12.01
C ASP A 202 -5.68 -1.98 -11.94
N ALA A 203 -4.90 -3.04 -12.23
CA ALA A 203 -3.44 -3.02 -12.12
C ALA A 203 -2.77 -4.00 -13.08
N PHE A 204 -1.49 -3.73 -13.36
CA PHE A 204 -0.65 -4.68 -14.08
C PHE A 204 -0.14 -5.79 -13.15
N VAL A 205 -0.24 -7.03 -13.62
CA VAL A 205 0.32 -8.22 -12.98
C VAL A 205 1.35 -8.88 -13.90
N PRO A 206 2.24 -9.75 -13.39
CA PRO A 206 3.12 -10.53 -14.24
C PRO A 206 2.34 -11.40 -15.22
N GLY A 207 2.81 -11.46 -16.45
CA GLY A 207 2.28 -12.36 -17.47
C GLY A 207 3.08 -13.67 -17.54
N ASN A 208 3.26 -14.19 -18.75
CA ASN A 208 4.00 -15.43 -18.95
C ASN A 208 5.50 -15.17 -18.79
N SER A 209 6.14 -15.88 -17.87
CA SER A 209 7.58 -15.81 -17.69
C SER A 209 8.32 -16.44 -18.87
N LYS A 210 9.47 -15.86 -19.23
CA LYS A 210 10.42 -16.43 -20.18
C LYS A 210 11.48 -17.28 -19.49
N GLN A 211 11.59 -17.21 -18.20
CA GLN A 211 12.58 -17.89 -17.38
C GLN A 211 11.89 -18.81 -16.37
N ASN A 212 12.65 -19.65 -15.70
CA ASN A 212 12.10 -20.51 -14.64
C ASN A 212 11.86 -19.68 -13.37
N GLU A 213 10.76 -18.93 -13.37
CA GLU A 213 10.31 -18.10 -12.27
C GLU A 213 8.82 -18.24 -12.02
N LYS A 214 8.41 -17.98 -10.78
CA LYS A 214 7.01 -17.82 -10.38
C LYS A 214 6.87 -16.59 -9.50
N THR A 215 5.89 -15.74 -9.79
CA THR A 215 5.53 -14.60 -8.94
C THR A 215 4.31 -14.96 -8.09
N LEU A 216 4.36 -14.65 -6.78
CA LEU A 216 3.43 -15.17 -5.78
C LEU A 216 2.84 -14.03 -4.94
N GLY A 217 1.65 -14.31 -4.35
CA GLY A 217 0.97 -13.41 -3.42
C GLY A 217 0.59 -12.08 -4.05
N ALA A 218 0.67 -11.00 -3.28
CA ALA A 218 0.25 -9.67 -3.73
C ALA A 218 1.06 -9.14 -4.94
N ALA A 219 2.28 -9.62 -5.17
CA ALA A 219 3.04 -9.33 -6.37
C ALA A 219 2.43 -9.93 -7.65
N ASN A 220 1.59 -10.95 -7.50
CA ASN A 220 0.82 -11.57 -8.58
C ASN A 220 -0.67 -11.15 -8.57
N GLY A 221 -1.04 -10.15 -7.75
CA GLY A 221 -2.42 -9.67 -7.62
C GLY A 221 -3.30 -10.51 -6.70
N THR A 222 -2.73 -11.40 -5.89
CA THR A 222 -3.46 -12.20 -4.90
C THR A 222 -3.35 -11.54 -3.53
N TYR A 223 -4.46 -10.99 -3.03
CA TYR A 223 -4.45 -10.18 -1.79
C TYR A 223 -5.03 -10.90 -0.57
N THR A 224 -5.71 -12.03 -0.74
CA THR A 224 -6.23 -12.83 0.37
C THR A 224 -5.12 -13.73 0.95
N LEU A 225 -5.13 -13.92 2.27
CA LEU A 225 -4.09 -14.71 2.95
C LEU A 225 -4.16 -16.18 2.58
N ASP A 226 -5.35 -16.74 2.52
CA ASP A 226 -5.61 -18.15 2.21
C ASP A 226 -5.13 -18.53 0.81
N GLU A 227 -5.50 -17.76 -0.22
CA GLU A 227 -5.04 -17.95 -1.59
C GLU A 227 -3.53 -17.76 -1.73
N THR A 228 -2.97 -16.77 -1.03
CA THR A 228 -1.52 -16.54 -1.00
C THR A 228 -0.78 -17.73 -0.40
N LEU A 229 -1.25 -18.27 0.73
CA LEU A 229 -0.66 -19.43 1.37
C LEU A 229 -0.76 -20.67 0.49
N LYS A 230 -1.93 -20.91 -0.12
CA LYS A 230 -2.15 -22.05 -1.02
C LYS A 230 -1.21 -21.99 -2.22
N SER A 231 -1.21 -20.89 -2.97
CA SER A 231 -0.36 -20.73 -4.16
C SER A 231 1.14 -20.78 -3.84
N SER A 232 1.54 -20.25 -2.67
CA SER A 232 2.94 -20.29 -2.23
C SER A 232 3.38 -21.71 -1.84
N PHE A 233 2.51 -22.47 -1.20
CA PHE A 233 2.78 -23.89 -0.89
C PHE A 233 2.93 -24.73 -2.16
N GLU A 234 2.01 -24.58 -3.12
CA GLU A 234 2.06 -25.28 -4.41
C GLU A 234 3.30 -24.92 -5.24
N ALA A 235 3.83 -23.70 -5.09
CA ALA A 235 5.02 -23.27 -5.80
C ALA A 235 6.33 -23.75 -5.15
N GLY A 236 6.32 -24.09 -3.86
CA GLY A 236 7.48 -24.57 -3.12
C GLY A 236 7.70 -26.10 -3.20
N HIS A 237 6.75 -26.81 -3.77
CA HIS A 237 6.80 -28.25 -4.03
C HIS A 237 7.03 -28.55 -5.50
#